data_c06dd5c12e57054e9152d50573ebb6fe
#
_entry.id   c06dd5c12e57054e9152d50573ebb6fe
#
_cell.length_a   1.000
_cell.length_b   1.000
_cell.length_c   1.000
_cell.angle_alpha   90.00
_cell.angle_beta   90.00
_cell.angle_gamma   90.00
#
_symmetry.space_group_name_H-M   'P 1'
#
loop_
_entity.id
_entity.type
_entity.pdbx_description
1 polymer ?
#
loop_
_entity_poly.entity_id
_entity_poly.type
_entity_poly.pdbx_seq_one_letter_code
_entity_poly.pdbx_strand_id
1 'polypeptide(L)'
;VDPENIIITSGCSEALSLSLHAVARRGDIVAVESPTYFSVLRLMERMGLLAVEIDSDPETGLCLDALESVIETMDIKAVVAVLNFSNPVGSLMPDANKERLVGMLEQADIPLIEDDIHGDLHFGEQRPAIGKCYDRKGMVLTCSSFSKTIAPGYRIGWVIADRYRNDVLELKHATSSAMCSLPQMAMADY
;
A
#
# COMPACT_ATOMS: atom_id res chain seq x y z
N VAL A 1 -5.81 4.45 14.32
CA VAL A 1 -4.36 4.38 14.00
C VAL A 1 -3.62 5.18 15.05
N ASP A 2 -2.53 4.64 15.58
CA ASP A 2 -1.63 5.36 16.46
C ASP A 2 -0.75 6.31 15.63
N PRO A 3 -0.71 7.64 15.92
CA PRO A 3 0.13 8.58 15.21
C PRO A 3 1.61 8.20 15.16
N GLU A 4 2.13 7.49 16.15
CA GLU A 4 3.52 7.02 16.18
C GLU A 4 3.82 6.00 15.08
N ASN A 5 2.82 5.32 14.55
CA ASN A 5 2.96 4.37 13.44
C ASN A 5 2.92 5.04 12.05
N ILE A 6 2.70 6.37 12.01
CA ILE A 6 2.66 7.14 10.76
C ILE A 6 4.06 7.69 10.48
N ILE A 7 4.61 7.32 9.34
CA ILE A 7 5.90 7.82 8.86
C ILE A 7 5.64 8.72 7.65
N ILE A 8 5.99 10.01 7.78
CA ILE A 8 5.82 10.98 6.70
C ILE A 8 6.84 10.74 5.59
N THR A 9 6.39 10.79 4.34
CA THR A 9 7.19 10.49 3.14
C THR A 9 7.04 11.57 2.07
N SER A 10 7.94 11.55 1.07
CA SER A 10 7.88 12.43 -0.12
C SER A 10 6.83 11.94 -1.13
N GLY A 11 5.56 11.90 -0.70
CA GLY A 11 4.44 11.35 -1.45
C GLY A 11 4.37 9.82 -1.38
N CYS A 12 3.28 9.26 -1.92
CA CYS A 12 2.96 7.84 -1.88
C CYS A 12 4.04 6.97 -2.56
N SER A 13 4.74 7.48 -3.59
CA SER A 13 5.80 6.72 -4.27
C SER A 13 6.98 6.37 -3.36
N GLU A 14 7.38 7.27 -2.45
CA GLU A 14 8.39 6.94 -1.43
C GLU A 14 7.82 5.97 -0.41
N ALA A 15 6.56 6.15 0.02
CA ALA A 15 5.89 5.24 0.94
C ALA A 15 5.89 3.79 0.40
N LEU A 16 5.47 3.60 -0.86
CA LEU A 16 5.50 2.30 -1.54
C LEU A 16 6.91 1.72 -1.65
N SER A 17 7.88 2.56 -2.00
CA SER A 17 9.28 2.13 -2.11
C SER A 17 9.84 1.64 -0.78
N LEU A 18 9.65 2.42 0.29
CA LEU A 18 10.09 2.04 1.64
C LEU A 18 9.39 0.78 2.13
N SER A 19 8.08 0.66 1.89
CA SER A 19 7.30 -0.52 2.26
C SER A 19 7.80 -1.79 1.56
N LEU A 20 8.01 -1.73 0.24
CA LEU A 20 8.57 -2.87 -0.51
C LEU A 20 9.97 -3.27 -0.01
N HIS A 21 10.85 -2.29 0.24
CA HIS A 21 12.19 -2.56 0.76
C HIS A 21 12.17 -3.13 2.18
N ALA A 22 11.17 -2.80 2.99
CA ALA A 22 11.02 -3.33 4.36
C ALA A 22 10.65 -4.82 4.35
N VAL A 23 9.85 -5.28 3.36
CA VAL A 23 9.25 -6.62 3.38
C VAL A 23 9.82 -7.58 2.34
N ALA A 24 10.56 -7.11 1.32
CA ALA A 24 11.05 -7.95 0.23
C ALA A 24 12.52 -7.67 -0.12
N ARG A 25 13.18 -8.66 -0.67
CA ARG A 25 14.58 -8.63 -1.11
C ARG A 25 14.68 -9.06 -2.57
N ARG A 26 15.80 -8.71 -3.22
CA ARG A 26 16.07 -9.10 -4.61
C ARG A 26 15.84 -10.60 -4.83
N GLY A 27 15.03 -10.94 -5.83
CA GLY A 27 14.66 -12.29 -6.19
C GLY A 27 13.36 -12.78 -5.54
N ASP A 28 12.82 -12.05 -4.55
CA ASP A 28 11.54 -12.39 -3.93
C ASP A 28 10.37 -12.17 -4.89
N ILE A 29 9.32 -12.96 -4.70
CA ILE A 29 8.06 -12.86 -5.45
C ILE A 29 7.08 -11.98 -4.67
N VAL A 30 6.49 -11.01 -5.37
CA VAL A 30 5.44 -10.13 -4.83
C VAL A 30 4.21 -10.24 -5.71
N ALA A 31 3.05 -10.51 -5.11
CA ALA A 31 1.79 -10.52 -5.82
C ALA A 31 1.28 -9.10 -6.05
N VAL A 32 0.78 -8.82 -7.25
CA VAL A 32 0.22 -7.53 -7.65
C VAL A 32 -1.10 -7.75 -8.38
N GLU A 33 -2.02 -6.81 -8.25
CA GLU A 33 -3.24 -6.81 -9.06
C GLU A 33 -2.91 -6.59 -10.56
N SER A 34 -3.71 -7.18 -11.44
CA SER A 34 -3.57 -7.00 -12.90
C SER A 34 -4.92 -6.60 -13.50
N PRO A 35 -4.99 -5.45 -14.20
CA PRO A 35 -3.92 -4.47 -14.40
C PRO A 35 -3.61 -3.66 -13.14
N THR A 36 -2.36 -3.19 -12.99
CA THR A 36 -1.91 -2.36 -11.86
C THR A 36 -1.27 -1.04 -12.33
N TYR A 37 -1.04 -0.13 -11.39
CA TYR A 37 -0.31 1.10 -11.65
C TYR A 37 1.13 0.81 -12.05
N PHE A 38 1.50 1.20 -13.27
CA PHE A 38 2.79 0.84 -13.90
C PHE A 38 4.03 1.21 -13.08
N SER A 39 3.96 2.23 -12.22
CA SER A 39 5.12 2.62 -11.40
C SER A 39 5.46 1.60 -10.33
N VAL A 40 4.50 0.81 -9.86
CA VAL A 40 4.76 -0.31 -8.94
C VAL A 40 5.63 -1.35 -9.63
N LEU A 41 5.28 -1.74 -10.86
CA LEU A 41 6.07 -2.71 -11.63
C LEU A 41 7.48 -2.20 -11.92
N ARG A 42 7.63 -0.91 -12.25
CA ARG A 42 8.96 -0.30 -12.45
C ARG A 42 9.79 -0.29 -11.17
N LEU A 43 9.18 -0.02 -10.04
CA LEU A 43 9.85 -0.07 -8.74
C LEU A 43 10.33 -1.48 -8.44
N MET A 44 9.46 -2.48 -8.60
CA MET A 44 9.79 -3.90 -8.42
C MET A 44 10.93 -4.34 -9.33
N GLU A 45 10.89 -3.95 -10.63
CA GLU A 45 11.97 -4.21 -11.60
C GLU A 45 13.31 -3.65 -11.10
N ARG A 46 13.33 -2.40 -10.61
CA ARG A 46 14.55 -1.77 -10.07
C ARG A 46 15.08 -2.45 -8.82
N MET A 47 14.21 -2.98 -8.01
CA MET A 47 14.58 -3.78 -6.83
C MET A 47 15.01 -5.21 -7.20
N GLY A 48 14.73 -5.66 -8.43
CA GLY A 48 14.96 -7.03 -8.88
C GLY A 48 14.00 -8.03 -8.25
N LEU A 49 12.78 -7.58 -7.93
CA LEU A 49 11.68 -8.42 -7.48
C LEU A 49 10.98 -9.09 -8.67
N LEU A 50 10.34 -10.21 -8.42
CA LEU A 50 9.52 -10.92 -9.38
C LEU A 50 8.04 -10.60 -9.10
N ALA A 51 7.28 -10.22 -10.13
CA ALA A 51 5.85 -10.01 -10.02
C ALA A 51 5.08 -11.28 -10.36
N VAL A 52 4.11 -11.67 -9.53
CA VAL A 52 3.04 -12.57 -9.92
C VAL A 52 1.75 -11.76 -10.02
N GLU A 53 1.13 -11.80 -11.18
CA GLU A 53 -0.08 -11.04 -11.47
C GLU A 53 -1.32 -11.81 -11.01
N ILE A 54 -2.21 -11.12 -10.30
CA ILE A 54 -3.51 -11.63 -9.86
C ILE A 54 -4.59 -10.87 -10.60
N ASP A 55 -5.47 -11.55 -11.29
CA ASP A 55 -6.57 -10.93 -12.02
C ASP A 55 -7.44 -10.06 -11.12
N SER A 56 -7.95 -8.97 -11.67
CA SER A 56 -8.84 -8.03 -10.98
C SER A 56 -10.17 -7.91 -11.70
N ASP A 57 -11.25 -7.94 -10.92
CA ASP A 57 -12.60 -7.66 -11.39
C ASP A 57 -12.89 -6.15 -11.33
N PRO A 58 -13.54 -5.57 -12.35
CA PRO A 58 -13.81 -4.13 -12.38
C PRO A 58 -14.71 -3.61 -11.24
N GLU A 59 -15.51 -4.45 -10.62
CA GLU A 59 -16.41 -4.07 -9.54
C GLU A 59 -15.81 -4.37 -8.17
N THR A 60 -15.20 -5.55 -8.02
CA THR A 60 -14.76 -6.07 -6.72
C THR A 60 -13.24 -6.01 -6.48
N GLY A 61 -12.46 -5.62 -7.49
CA GLY A 61 -10.99 -5.52 -7.40
C GLY A 61 -10.30 -6.88 -7.47
N LEU A 62 -9.21 -7.03 -6.74
CA LEU A 62 -8.34 -8.21 -6.73
C LEU A 62 -9.13 -9.52 -6.51
N CYS A 63 -8.94 -10.52 -7.40
CA CYS A 63 -9.55 -11.83 -7.27
C CYS A 63 -8.95 -12.62 -6.11
N LEU A 64 -9.70 -12.76 -5.02
CA LEU A 64 -9.20 -13.38 -3.78
C LEU A 64 -8.99 -14.90 -3.94
N ASP A 65 -9.79 -15.58 -4.75
CA ASP A 65 -9.64 -17.03 -4.98
C ASP A 65 -8.36 -17.33 -5.80
N ALA A 66 -8.04 -16.45 -6.76
CA ALA A 66 -6.79 -16.53 -7.50
C ALA A 66 -5.58 -16.26 -6.59
N LEU A 67 -5.67 -15.25 -5.72
CA LEU A 67 -4.62 -14.94 -4.74
C LEU A 67 -4.41 -16.12 -3.77
N GLU A 68 -5.48 -16.72 -3.26
CA GLU A 68 -5.42 -17.89 -2.37
C GLU A 68 -4.65 -19.04 -3.01
N SER A 69 -4.97 -19.36 -4.29
CA SER A 69 -4.25 -20.38 -5.05
C SER A 69 -2.77 -20.07 -5.25
N VAL A 70 -2.42 -18.80 -5.42
CA VAL A 70 -1.01 -18.37 -5.54
C VAL A 70 -0.29 -18.50 -4.20
N ILE A 71 -0.91 -18.13 -3.08
CA ILE A 71 -0.34 -18.28 -1.72
C ILE A 71 -0.06 -19.76 -1.41
N GLU A 72 -0.93 -20.68 -1.84
CA GLU A 72 -0.75 -22.12 -1.61
C GLU A 72 0.39 -22.74 -2.45
N THR A 73 0.70 -22.15 -3.60
CA THR A 73 1.62 -22.75 -4.59
C THR A 73 2.95 -22.03 -4.74
N MET A 74 3.05 -20.77 -4.27
CA MET A 74 4.23 -19.93 -4.42
C MET A 74 4.64 -19.29 -3.08
N ASP A 75 5.93 -19.15 -2.86
CA ASP A 75 6.49 -18.44 -1.70
C ASP A 75 6.49 -16.92 -1.96
N ILE A 76 5.31 -16.30 -1.93
CA ILE A 76 5.20 -14.83 -2.08
C ILE A 76 5.56 -14.13 -0.77
N LYS A 77 6.25 -12.99 -0.87
CA LYS A 77 6.75 -12.24 0.29
C LYS A 77 5.90 -11.03 0.64
N ALA A 78 5.09 -10.54 -0.27
CA ALA A 78 4.15 -9.45 -0.06
C ALA A 78 3.05 -9.45 -1.12
N VAL A 79 1.96 -8.74 -0.83
CA VAL A 79 0.93 -8.37 -1.80
C VAL A 79 0.90 -6.85 -1.91
N VAL A 80 0.84 -6.31 -3.14
CA VAL A 80 0.60 -4.88 -3.40
C VAL A 80 -0.74 -4.73 -4.10
N ALA A 81 -1.65 -3.96 -3.52
CA ALA A 81 -2.98 -3.75 -4.08
C ALA A 81 -3.54 -2.37 -3.77
N VAL A 82 -4.46 -1.89 -4.64
CA VAL A 82 -5.26 -0.68 -4.46
C VAL A 82 -6.68 -1.11 -4.16
N LEU A 83 -7.11 -1.04 -2.90
CA LEU A 83 -8.41 -1.54 -2.48
C LEU A 83 -9.54 -0.54 -2.73
N ASN A 84 -9.20 0.75 -2.82
CA ASN A 84 -10.14 1.86 -3.02
C ASN A 84 -9.82 2.59 -4.32
N PHE A 85 -10.72 2.50 -5.30
CA PHE A 85 -10.62 3.20 -6.60
C PHE A 85 -9.32 2.89 -7.34
N SER A 86 -9.12 1.60 -7.64
CA SER A 86 -7.88 1.07 -8.24
C SER A 86 -7.51 1.76 -9.56
N ASN A 87 -6.25 1.85 -9.84
CA ASN A 87 -5.73 2.44 -11.07
C ASN A 87 -5.04 1.35 -11.92
N PRO A 88 -5.55 1.03 -13.15
CA PRO A 88 -6.45 1.86 -13.97
C PRO A 88 -7.94 1.49 -13.92
N VAL A 89 -8.34 0.47 -13.19
CA VAL A 89 -9.67 -0.16 -13.30
C VAL A 89 -10.77 0.68 -12.64
N GLY A 90 -10.48 1.35 -11.53
CA GLY A 90 -11.45 2.14 -10.77
C GLY A 90 -12.30 1.30 -9.81
N SER A 91 -11.97 0.03 -9.59
CA SER A 91 -12.71 -0.85 -8.69
C SER A 91 -12.70 -0.35 -7.25
N LEU A 92 -13.77 -0.61 -6.53
CA LEU A 92 -13.88 -0.40 -5.09
C LEU A 92 -14.15 -1.76 -4.44
N MET A 93 -13.14 -2.30 -3.76
CA MET A 93 -13.27 -3.60 -3.10
C MET A 93 -14.32 -3.52 -1.98
N PRO A 94 -15.32 -4.43 -1.95
CA PRO A 94 -16.27 -4.51 -0.83
C PRO A 94 -15.58 -4.78 0.50
N ASP A 95 -16.14 -4.24 1.59
CA ASP A 95 -15.56 -4.37 2.92
C ASP A 95 -15.40 -5.82 3.38
N ALA A 96 -16.35 -6.70 3.03
CA ALA A 96 -16.23 -8.13 3.30
C ALA A 96 -15.04 -8.78 2.58
N ASN A 97 -14.71 -8.31 1.36
CA ASN A 97 -13.54 -8.78 0.62
C ASN A 97 -12.24 -8.24 1.22
N LYS A 98 -12.21 -6.99 1.71
CA LYS A 98 -11.06 -6.43 2.43
C LYS A 98 -10.77 -7.23 3.71
N GLU A 99 -11.81 -7.54 4.47
CA GLU A 99 -11.68 -8.37 5.69
C GLU A 99 -11.17 -9.77 5.36
N ARG A 100 -11.72 -10.42 4.31
CA ARG A 100 -11.23 -11.73 3.83
C ARG A 100 -9.77 -11.66 3.39
N LEU A 101 -9.40 -10.65 2.59
CA LEU A 101 -8.03 -10.45 2.12
C LEU A 101 -7.04 -10.34 3.28
N VAL A 102 -7.31 -9.42 4.21
CA VAL A 102 -6.43 -9.21 5.37
C VAL A 102 -6.35 -10.46 6.23
N GLY A 103 -7.48 -11.13 6.51
CA GLY A 103 -7.51 -12.38 7.28
C GLY A 103 -6.71 -13.51 6.63
N MET A 104 -6.79 -13.66 5.31
CA MET A 104 -6.00 -14.64 4.54
C MET A 104 -4.51 -14.35 4.65
N LEU A 105 -4.10 -13.10 4.45
CA LEU A 105 -2.71 -12.68 4.52
C LEU A 105 -2.13 -12.78 5.93
N GLU A 106 -2.92 -12.46 6.96
CA GLU A 106 -2.53 -12.67 8.37
C GLU A 106 -2.31 -14.15 8.72
N GLN A 107 -3.08 -15.07 8.13
CA GLN A 107 -2.90 -16.52 8.34
C GLN A 107 -1.62 -17.01 7.67
N ALA A 108 -1.29 -16.49 6.50
CA ALA A 108 -0.10 -16.85 5.75
C ALA A 108 1.18 -16.09 6.21
N ASP A 109 1.08 -15.14 7.15
CA ASP A 109 2.15 -14.22 7.59
C ASP A 109 2.74 -13.42 6.41
N ILE A 110 1.90 -12.98 5.47
CA ILE A 110 2.27 -12.19 4.29
C ILE A 110 1.80 -10.75 4.45
N PRO A 111 2.68 -9.73 4.37
CA PRO A 111 2.28 -8.34 4.46
C PRO A 111 1.49 -7.86 3.23
N LEU A 112 0.51 -6.99 3.48
CA LEU A 112 -0.19 -6.22 2.47
C LEU A 112 0.40 -4.81 2.39
N ILE A 113 0.84 -4.39 1.22
CA ILE A 113 1.13 -3.00 0.91
C ILE A 113 -0.08 -2.44 0.18
N GLU A 114 -0.87 -1.64 0.90
CA GLU A 114 -2.08 -1.01 0.40
C GLU A 114 -1.76 0.40 -0.14
N ASP A 115 -1.95 0.64 -1.43
CA ASP A 115 -1.90 1.99 -2.01
C ASP A 115 -3.29 2.63 -1.93
N ASP A 116 -3.49 3.51 -0.97
CA ASP A 116 -4.77 4.18 -0.73
C ASP A 116 -4.72 5.67 -1.14
N ILE A 117 -4.06 5.97 -2.24
CA ILE A 117 -3.89 7.34 -2.74
C ILE A 117 -5.21 7.98 -3.23
N HIS A 118 -6.20 7.18 -3.60
CA HIS A 118 -7.47 7.64 -4.14
C HIS A 118 -8.64 7.57 -3.14
N GLY A 119 -8.44 6.98 -1.95
CA GLY A 119 -9.53 6.73 -0.99
C GLY A 119 -10.34 7.95 -0.59
N ASP A 120 -9.73 9.15 -0.57
CA ASP A 120 -10.40 10.40 -0.25
C ASP A 120 -11.16 11.04 -1.45
N LEU A 121 -11.07 10.46 -2.66
CA LEU A 121 -11.76 10.94 -3.85
C LEU A 121 -13.15 10.30 -4.03
N HIS A 122 -13.77 9.86 -2.95
CA HIS A 122 -15.11 9.26 -2.97
C HIS A 122 -16.23 10.26 -3.20
N PHE A 123 -17.32 9.79 -3.79
CA PHE A 123 -18.54 10.58 -3.99
C PHE A 123 -19.62 10.30 -2.94
N GLY A 124 -19.42 9.30 -2.09
CA GLY A 124 -20.36 8.92 -1.03
C GLY A 124 -20.25 9.84 0.20
N GLU A 125 -21.17 9.67 1.15
CA GLU A 125 -21.17 10.41 2.42
C GLU A 125 -20.02 10.01 3.34
N GLN A 126 -19.53 8.78 3.20
CA GLN A 126 -18.46 8.23 4.05
C GLN A 126 -17.32 7.75 3.19
N ARG A 127 -16.10 7.97 3.67
CA ARG A 127 -14.89 7.42 3.08
C ARG A 127 -14.91 5.89 3.16
N PRO A 128 -14.58 5.16 2.09
CA PRO A 128 -14.44 3.73 2.15
C PRO A 128 -13.39 3.30 3.18
N ALA A 129 -13.66 2.22 3.88
CA ALA A 129 -12.68 1.63 4.80
C ALA A 129 -11.42 1.20 4.04
N ILE A 130 -10.28 1.25 4.71
CA ILE A 130 -9.00 0.73 4.22
C ILE A 130 -8.77 -0.67 4.77
N GLY A 131 -7.91 -1.45 4.13
CA GLY A 131 -7.52 -2.79 4.62
C GLY A 131 -6.99 -2.76 6.05
N LYS A 132 -6.32 -1.67 6.41
CA LYS A 132 -5.85 -1.42 7.78
C LYS A 132 -6.94 -1.50 8.86
N CYS A 133 -8.20 -1.22 8.54
CA CYS A 133 -9.30 -1.32 9.50
C CYS A 133 -9.54 -2.76 9.98
N TYR A 134 -9.12 -3.74 9.21
CA TYR A 134 -9.27 -5.18 9.49
C TYR A 134 -7.99 -5.83 10.02
N ASP A 135 -6.88 -5.09 10.03
CA ASP A 135 -5.55 -5.57 10.44
C ASP A 135 -5.45 -5.74 11.97
N ARG A 136 -5.23 -6.96 12.41
CA ARG A 136 -5.09 -7.33 13.83
C ARG A 136 -3.65 -7.66 14.23
N LYS A 137 -2.78 -7.89 13.24
CA LYS A 137 -1.38 -8.33 13.45
C LYS A 137 -0.35 -7.28 13.03
N GLY A 138 -0.77 -6.10 12.55
CA GLY A 138 0.13 -5.06 12.05
C GLY A 138 0.76 -5.42 10.72
N MET A 139 0.07 -6.20 9.88
CA MET A 139 0.56 -6.71 8.60
C MET A 139 0.29 -5.79 7.42
N VAL A 140 -0.59 -4.79 7.57
CA VAL A 140 -0.97 -3.87 6.50
C VAL A 140 -0.13 -2.59 6.58
N LEU A 141 0.66 -2.34 5.54
CA LEU A 141 1.38 -1.07 5.32
C LEU A 141 0.51 -0.21 4.40
N THR A 142 -0.22 0.75 4.95
CA THR A 142 -1.07 1.64 4.16
C THR A 142 -0.30 2.87 3.71
N CYS A 143 -0.16 3.04 2.40
CA CYS A 143 0.55 4.14 1.74
C CYS A 143 -0.45 5.14 1.16
N SER A 144 -0.25 6.43 1.39
CA SER A 144 -1.09 7.48 0.80
C SER A 144 -0.36 8.81 0.67
N SER A 145 -1.02 9.83 0.14
CA SER A 145 -0.49 11.20 0.06
C SER A 145 -1.56 12.24 -0.25
N PHE A 146 -1.25 13.50 0.01
CA PHE A 146 -2.09 14.64 -0.38
C PHE A 146 -1.96 15.03 -1.87
N SER A 147 -1.25 14.25 -2.67
CA SER A 147 -1.00 14.58 -4.09
C SER A 147 -2.27 14.63 -4.95
N LYS A 148 -3.31 13.89 -4.59
CA LYS A 148 -4.57 13.83 -5.35
C LYS A 148 -5.69 14.67 -4.73
N THR A 149 -5.59 14.98 -3.45
CA THR A 149 -6.62 15.70 -2.69
C THR A 149 -6.34 17.19 -2.56
N ILE A 150 -5.06 17.58 -2.41
CA ILE A 150 -4.66 18.98 -2.22
C ILE A 150 -3.77 19.45 -3.37
N ALA A 151 -2.51 19.00 -3.42
CA ALA A 151 -1.60 19.37 -4.49
C ALA A 151 -0.39 18.42 -4.59
N PRO A 152 -0.04 17.97 -5.80
CA PRO A 152 1.10 17.07 -5.99
C PRO A 152 2.45 17.72 -5.69
N GLY A 153 2.55 19.04 -5.77
CA GLY A 153 3.78 19.82 -5.59
C GLY A 153 4.29 19.87 -4.14
N TYR A 154 3.44 19.67 -3.15
CA TYR A 154 3.85 19.67 -1.74
C TYR A 154 4.70 18.46 -1.35
N ARG A 155 4.60 17.37 -2.10
CA ARG A 155 5.36 16.13 -1.87
C ARG A 155 5.18 15.59 -0.44
N ILE A 156 3.95 15.58 0.07
CA ILE A 156 3.62 14.99 1.36
C ILE A 156 2.80 13.73 1.16
N GLY A 157 3.31 12.63 1.67
CA GLY A 157 2.63 11.36 1.80
C GLY A 157 2.99 10.72 3.14
N TRP A 158 2.53 9.53 3.34
CA TRP A 158 2.80 8.75 4.55
C TRP A 158 2.66 7.26 4.31
N VAL A 159 3.24 6.50 5.23
CA VAL A 159 2.93 5.08 5.39
C VAL A 159 2.56 4.83 6.86
N ILE A 160 1.53 4.02 7.07
CA ILE A 160 1.16 3.45 8.37
C ILE A 160 1.78 2.06 8.41
N ALA A 161 2.79 1.84 9.25
CA ALA A 161 3.69 0.69 9.11
C ALA A 161 3.65 -0.30 10.29
N ASP A 162 3.03 0.02 11.41
CA ASP A 162 2.87 -0.82 12.62
C ASP A 162 4.07 -1.80 12.86
N ARG A 163 3.90 -3.09 12.58
CA ARG A 163 4.91 -4.14 12.75
C ARG A 163 6.22 -3.83 12.02
N TYR A 164 6.15 -3.18 10.88
CA TYR A 164 7.30 -2.85 10.01
C TYR A 164 7.86 -1.45 10.23
N ARG A 165 7.36 -0.74 11.27
CA ARG A 165 7.71 0.66 11.53
C ARG A 165 9.21 0.89 11.62
N ASN A 166 9.92 0.05 12.34
CA ASN A 166 11.36 0.23 12.55
C ASN A 166 12.15 0.01 11.25
N ASP A 167 11.80 -1.00 10.47
CA ASP A 167 12.44 -1.27 9.18
C ASP A 167 12.21 -0.12 8.19
N VAL A 168 10.98 0.41 8.13
CA VAL A 168 10.64 1.57 7.29
C VAL A 168 11.38 2.83 7.76
N LEU A 169 11.50 3.07 9.07
CA LEU A 169 12.22 4.21 9.62
C LEU A 169 13.72 4.14 9.33
N GLU A 170 14.35 2.99 9.49
CA GLU A 170 15.78 2.80 9.19
C GLU A 170 16.06 3.05 7.71
N LEU A 171 15.23 2.50 6.82
CA LEU A 171 15.31 2.71 5.38
C LEU A 171 15.14 4.20 5.02
N LYS A 172 14.12 4.84 5.60
CA LYS A 172 13.89 6.27 5.40
C LYS A 172 15.08 7.11 5.88
N HIS A 173 15.61 6.82 7.05
CA HIS A 173 16.76 7.53 7.60
C HIS A 173 17.98 7.40 6.69
N ALA A 174 18.20 6.21 6.12
CA ALA A 174 19.31 5.95 5.21
C ALA A 174 19.13 6.62 3.83
N THR A 175 17.90 6.87 3.38
CA THR A 175 17.62 7.36 2.00
C THR A 175 17.31 8.85 1.94
N SER A 176 16.42 9.34 2.78
CA SER A 176 15.89 10.72 2.72
C SER A 176 16.00 11.49 4.03
N SER A 177 16.48 10.84 5.11
CA SER A 177 16.61 11.41 6.46
C SER A 177 15.29 11.99 6.99
N ALA A 178 15.10 13.31 6.89
CA ALA A 178 13.91 14.02 7.35
C ALA A 178 13.18 14.67 6.17
N MET A 179 11.87 14.79 6.28
CA MET A 179 11.06 15.52 5.32
C MET A 179 11.15 17.03 5.54
N CYS A 180 10.94 17.78 4.46
CA CYS A 180 10.84 19.24 4.54
C CYS A 180 9.70 19.63 5.47
N SER A 181 9.97 20.49 6.46
CA SER A 181 8.99 20.91 7.47
C SER A 181 7.98 21.95 6.95
N LEU A 182 8.40 22.82 6.02
CA LEU A 182 7.51 23.88 5.51
C LEU A 182 6.22 23.36 4.87
N PRO A 183 6.26 22.38 3.95
CA PRO A 183 5.02 21.80 3.41
C PRO A 183 4.16 21.10 4.49
N GLN A 184 4.80 20.47 5.49
CA GLN A 184 4.06 19.82 6.58
C GLN A 184 3.29 20.83 7.43
N MET A 185 3.94 21.95 7.77
CA MET A 185 3.30 23.06 8.51
C MET A 185 2.14 23.65 7.69
N ALA A 186 2.36 23.92 6.39
CA ALA A 186 1.32 24.44 5.53
C ALA A 186 0.11 23.48 5.41
N MET A 187 0.34 22.15 5.46
CA MET A 187 -0.74 21.16 5.45
C MET A 187 -1.49 21.09 6.79
N ALA A 188 -0.81 21.33 7.90
CA ALA A 188 -1.44 21.34 9.22
C ALA A 188 -2.34 22.55 9.44
N ASP A 189 -2.08 23.66 8.73
CA ASP A 189 -2.86 24.90 8.78
C ASP A 189 -4.04 24.90 7.77
N TYR A 190 -4.07 23.98 6.81
CA TYR A 190 -5.09 23.86 5.77
C TYR A 190 -6.31 23.08 6.26
#